data_d44b612412b3ee3ade091b3e53083895
#
_entry.id   d44b612412b3ee3ade091b3e53083895
#
_cell.length_a   1.000
_cell.length_b   1.000
_cell.length_c   1.000
_cell.angle_alpha   90.00
_cell.angle_beta   90.00
_cell.angle_gamma   90.00
#
_symmetry.space_group_name_H-M   'P 1'
#
loop_
_entity.id
_entity.type
_entity.pdbx_description
1 polymer ?
#
loop_
_entity_poly.entity_id
_entity_poly.type
_entity_poly.pdbx_seq_one_letter_code
_entity_poly.pdbx_strand_id
1 'polypeptide(L)'
;MNRPARSHSSGSLLDKVRIVLSHPSHPGNIGAAARAMKTMGLSRLTLVNPRRFPDDEAVARAAGAGDILAQAQVCTNLDAALADCMFAYAVSARHRNLGPPALQARQAAAEVLAKASTGEVALLFGNETAGLSNAEVQRCRCAIFIPANPEYTSLNLASAVQLLAYELRLAAFDSQPPVVTRAVPFASPAASHQDIE
;
A
#
# COMPACT_ATOMS: atom_id res chain seq x y z
N MET A 1 23.83 -3.94 30.66
CA MET A 1 24.11 -4.49 29.33
C MET A 1 23.51 -3.55 28.29
N ASN A 2 24.36 -2.81 27.63
CA ASN A 2 24.01 -1.71 26.73
C ASN A 2 23.63 -2.29 25.35
N ARG A 3 22.42 -2.09 24.92
CA ARG A 3 21.94 -2.47 23.58
C ARG A 3 22.47 -1.39 22.61
N PRO A 4 23.22 -1.71 21.55
CA PRO A 4 23.69 -0.68 20.64
C PRO A 4 22.50 -0.07 19.91
N ALA A 5 22.45 1.26 19.91
CA ALA A 5 21.50 2.03 19.11
C ALA A 5 21.70 1.67 17.64
N ARG A 6 20.65 1.20 16.97
CA ARG A 6 20.65 1.01 15.52
C ARG A 6 20.79 2.39 14.87
N SER A 7 21.89 2.62 14.22
CA SER A 7 22.13 3.80 13.40
C SER A 7 21.06 3.87 12.30
N HIS A 8 20.26 4.92 12.34
CA HIS A 8 19.37 5.30 11.26
C HIS A 8 20.24 5.91 10.16
N SER A 9 20.45 5.19 9.10
CA SER A 9 21.02 5.76 7.89
C SER A 9 20.46 5.07 6.65
N SER A 10 20.05 5.85 5.72
CA SER A 10 19.36 5.63 4.45
C SER A 10 17.88 5.31 4.61
N GLY A 11 17.01 6.28 4.23
CA GLY A 11 15.56 6.13 4.20
C GLY A 11 15.18 4.87 3.42
N SER A 12 14.25 4.10 3.95
CA SER A 12 13.72 2.90 3.30
C SER A 12 13.14 3.30 1.93
N LEU A 13 13.28 2.45 0.91
CA LEU A 13 12.61 2.67 -0.37
C LEU A 13 11.09 2.86 -0.19
N LEU A 14 10.53 2.26 0.85
CA LEU A 14 9.12 2.44 1.21
C LEU A 14 8.79 3.89 1.60
N ASP A 15 9.75 4.67 2.11
CA ASP A 15 9.56 6.11 2.43
C ASP A 15 9.39 6.97 1.17
N LYS A 16 9.74 6.43 -0.01
CA LYS A 16 9.55 7.05 -1.31
C LYS A 16 8.24 6.64 -2.00
N VAL A 17 7.47 5.75 -1.38
CA VAL A 17 6.18 5.31 -1.90
C VAL A 17 5.06 6.09 -1.22
N ARG A 18 4.25 6.77 -2.03
CA ARG A 18 3.10 7.57 -1.62
C ARG A 18 1.81 6.83 -1.96
N ILE A 19 0.95 6.62 -0.98
CA ILE A 19 -0.41 6.13 -1.19
C ILE A 19 -1.31 7.33 -1.45
N VAL A 20 -1.98 7.35 -2.59
CA VAL A 20 -2.91 8.41 -2.98
C VAL A 20 -4.33 7.82 -3.05
N LEU A 21 -5.23 8.33 -2.22
CA LEU A 21 -6.65 7.95 -2.25
C LEU A 21 -7.43 9.04 -2.97
N SER A 22 -8.00 8.72 -4.11
CA SER A 22 -8.78 9.66 -4.92
C SER A 22 -10.26 9.62 -4.56
N HIS A 23 -10.78 10.75 -4.12
CA HIS A 23 -12.19 10.97 -3.75
C HIS A 23 -12.72 9.93 -2.74
N PRO A 24 -11.97 9.58 -1.66
CA PRO A 24 -12.44 8.60 -0.71
C PRO A 24 -13.73 9.11 -0.03
N SER A 25 -14.77 8.26 -0.03
CA SER A 25 -16.10 8.65 0.44
C SER A 25 -16.32 8.30 1.91
N HIS A 26 -15.69 7.27 2.42
CA HIS A 26 -15.86 6.78 3.79
C HIS A 26 -14.61 7.04 4.64
N PRO A 27 -14.72 7.87 5.70
CA PRO A 27 -13.58 8.17 6.57
C PRO A 27 -12.99 6.93 7.24
N GLY A 28 -13.82 5.92 7.55
CA GLY A 28 -13.36 4.65 8.08
C GLY A 28 -12.37 3.93 7.15
N ASN A 29 -12.52 4.03 5.83
CA ASN A 29 -11.57 3.46 4.87
C ASN A 29 -10.24 4.23 4.86
N ILE A 30 -10.27 5.55 5.06
CA ILE A 30 -9.04 6.36 5.19
C ILE A 30 -8.25 5.90 6.42
N GLY A 31 -8.92 5.75 7.57
CA GLY A 31 -8.29 5.29 8.80
C GLY A 31 -7.74 3.86 8.68
N ALA A 32 -8.52 2.94 8.12
CA ALA A 32 -8.10 1.57 7.91
C ALA A 32 -6.92 1.47 6.92
N ALA A 33 -6.90 2.32 5.87
CA ALA A 33 -5.76 2.41 4.94
C ALA A 33 -4.50 2.92 5.65
N ALA A 34 -4.61 3.96 6.50
CA ALA A 34 -3.49 4.44 7.30
C ALA A 34 -2.92 3.34 8.22
N ARG A 35 -3.79 2.54 8.85
CA ARG A 35 -3.36 1.37 9.64
C ARG A 35 -2.65 0.33 8.79
N ALA A 36 -3.18 0.01 7.62
CA ALA A 36 -2.57 -0.92 6.67
C ALA A 36 -1.17 -0.44 6.25
N MET A 37 -1.03 0.84 5.93
CA MET A 37 0.24 1.47 5.60
C MET A 37 1.25 1.34 6.74
N LYS A 38 0.89 1.72 7.95
CA LYS A 38 1.78 1.69 9.11
C LYS A 38 2.28 0.28 9.43
N THR A 39 1.41 -0.72 9.37
CA THR A 39 1.81 -2.12 9.61
C THR A 39 2.83 -2.64 8.59
N MET A 40 2.83 -2.09 7.39
CA MET A 40 3.75 -2.47 6.30
C MET A 40 4.94 -1.51 6.14
N GLY A 41 5.02 -0.46 6.96
CA GLY A 41 6.14 0.48 6.96
C GLY A 41 6.05 1.58 5.91
N LEU A 42 4.84 1.86 5.41
CA LEU A 42 4.53 3.03 4.59
C LEU A 42 4.02 4.17 5.47
N SER A 43 4.40 5.41 5.15
CA SER A 43 4.04 6.59 5.94
C SER A 43 3.40 7.72 5.14
N ARG A 44 3.55 7.75 3.82
CA ARG A 44 3.15 8.90 3.00
C ARG A 44 1.74 8.71 2.44
N LEU A 45 0.76 9.36 3.06
CA LEU A 45 -0.64 9.36 2.65
C LEU A 45 -1.00 10.70 2.01
N THR A 46 -1.62 10.66 0.84
CA THR A 46 -2.24 11.82 0.19
C THR A 46 -3.70 11.53 -0.13
N LEU A 47 -4.56 12.48 0.16
CA LEU A 47 -5.99 12.41 -0.08
C LEU A 47 -6.37 13.45 -1.13
N VAL A 48 -6.97 13.03 -2.22
CA VAL A 48 -7.49 13.94 -3.25
C VAL A 48 -8.97 14.12 -3.01
N ASN A 49 -9.37 15.33 -2.67
CA ASN A 49 -10.76 15.74 -2.48
C ASN A 49 -11.58 14.73 -1.65
N PRO A 50 -11.15 14.39 -0.42
CA PRO A 50 -11.87 13.46 0.45
C PRO A 50 -13.23 14.07 0.82
N ARG A 51 -14.29 13.23 0.88
CA ARG A 51 -15.62 13.71 1.23
C ARG A 51 -15.70 14.23 2.67
N ARG A 52 -15.00 13.57 3.59
CA ARG A 52 -14.93 13.92 5.01
C ARG A 52 -13.53 13.58 5.55
N PHE A 53 -12.74 14.61 5.81
CA PHE A 53 -11.44 14.50 6.45
C PHE A 53 -10.99 15.91 6.92
N PRO A 54 -10.46 16.07 8.14
CA PRO A 54 -10.35 15.06 9.19
C PRO A 54 -11.70 14.58 9.73
N ASP A 55 -11.73 13.38 10.36
CA ASP A 55 -12.96 12.76 10.87
C ASP A 55 -12.66 11.76 11.99
N ASP A 56 -13.48 11.74 13.03
CA ASP A 56 -13.29 10.88 14.21
C ASP A 56 -13.36 9.39 13.86
N GLU A 57 -14.16 9.00 12.87
CA GLU A 57 -14.22 7.63 12.39
C GLU A 57 -12.90 7.22 11.75
N ALA A 58 -12.24 8.11 10.99
CA ALA A 58 -10.91 7.85 10.45
C ALA A 58 -9.91 7.62 11.57
N VAL A 59 -9.93 8.44 12.61
CA VAL A 59 -9.04 8.29 13.77
C VAL A 59 -9.30 6.96 14.49
N ALA A 60 -10.57 6.62 14.75
CA ALA A 60 -10.94 5.36 15.40
C ALA A 60 -10.47 4.13 14.60
N ARG A 61 -10.64 4.13 13.29
CA ARG A 61 -10.21 3.02 12.41
C ARG A 61 -8.71 2.95 12.18
N ALA A 62 -8.01 4.06 12.29
CA ALA A 62 -6.55 4.09 12.21
C ALA A 62 -5.90 3.42 13.41
N ALA A 63 -6.58 3.32 14.55
CA ALA A 63 -6.04 2.80 15.81
C ALA A 63 -4.67 3.47 16.12
N GLY A 64 -3.57 2.72 16.19
CA GLY A 64 -2.22 3.26 16.44
C GLY A 64 -1.56 4.02 15.27
N ALA A 65 -2.25 4.27 14.14
CA ALA A 65 -1.71 4.93 12.95
C ALA A 65 -2.19 6.39 12.80
N GLY A 66 -2.56 7.05 13.88
CA GLY A 66 -2.99 8.46 13.88
C GLY A 66 -1.92 9.43 13.38
N ASP A 67 -0.65 9.11 13.52
CA ASP A 67 0.48 9.87 13.00
C ASP A 67 0.47 9.96 11.46
N ILE A 68 0.06 8.90 10.75
CA ILE A 68 -0.11 8.94 9.29
C ILE A 68 -1.25 9.86 8.89
N LEU A 69 -2.37 9.83 9.64
CA LEU A 69 -3.48 10.74 9.39
C LEU A 69 -3.10 12.20 9.65
N ALA A 70 -2.37 12.46 10.73
CA ALA A 70 -1.91 13.81 11.09
C ALA A 70 -0.94 14.40 10.06
N GLN A 71 -0.18 13.57 9.35
CA GLN A 71 0.76 13.96 8.30
C GLN A 71 0.17 13.84 6.89
N ALA A 72 -1.09 13.40 6.76
CA ALA A 72 -1.73 13.22 5.47
C ALA A 72 -1.85 14.55 4.71
N GLN A 73 -1.39 14.56 3.48
CA GLN A 73 -1.55 15.71 2.58
C GLN A 73 -2.95 15.67 1.97
N VAL A 74 -3.68 16.79 2.02
CA VAL A 74 -4.98 16.93 1.36
C VAL A 74 -4.83 17.82 0.15
N CYS A 75 -5.21 17.33 -1.02
CA CYS A 75 -5.15 18.03 -2.29
C CYS A 75 -6.55 18.19 -2.89
N THR A 76 -6.78 19.28 -3.61
CA THR A 76 -8.04 19.54 -4.31
C THR A 76 -8.16 18.82 -5.65
N ASN A 77 -7.04 18.38 -6.22
CA ASN A 77 -7.01 17.69 -7.51
C ASN A 77 -5.83 16.71 -7.58
N LEU A 78 -5.87 15.81 -8.55
CA LEU A 78 -4.86 14.77 -8.74
C LEU A 78 -3.52 15.33 -9.18
N ASP A 79 -3.47 16.39 -9.97
CA ASP A 79 -2.22 16.99 -10.43
C ASP A 79 -1.38 17.51 -9.26
N ALA A 80 -2.02 18.15 -8.29
CA ALA A 80 -1.34 18.58 -7.06
C ALA A 80 -0.84 17.39 -6.21
N ALA A 81 -1.60 16.29 -6.18
CA ALA A 81 -1.21 15.10 -5.44
C ALA A 81 -0.02 14.35 -6.06
N LEU A 82 0.19 14.49 -7.37
CA LEU A 82 1.24 13.81 -8.13
C LEU A 82 2.43 14.72 -8.49
N ALA A 83 2.39 16.02 -8.18
CA ALA A 83 3.35 17.01 -8.65
C ALA A 83 4.82 16.63 -8.39
N ASP A 84 5.12 16.05 -7.23
CA ASP A 84 6.48 15.65 -6.82
C ASP A 84 6.81 14.19 -7.15
N CYS A 85 5.87 13.45 -7.76
CA CYS A 85 6.06 12.04 -8.06
C CYS A 85 6.66 11.87 -9.47
N MET A 86 7.75 11.12 -9.57
CA MET A 86 8.35 10.78 -10.87
C MET A 86 7.51 9.73 -11.61
N PHE A 87 6.81 8.88 -10.87
CA PHE A 87 5.99 7.80 -11.43
C PHE A 87 4.69 7.68 -10.64
N ALA A 88 3.61 7.38 -11.36
CA ALA A 88 2.32 7.05 -10.77
C ALA A 88 1.78 5.74 -11.36
N TYR A 89 1.17 4.92 -10.52
CA TYR A 89 0.57 3.63 -10.86
C TYR A 89 -0.89 3.63 -10.40
N ALA A 90 -1.79 3.22 -11.28
CA ALA A 90 -3.22 3.14 -11.01
C ALA A 90 -3.60 1.76 -10.47
N VAL A 91 -4.08 1.65 -9.24
CA VAL A 91 -4.58 0.39 -8.68
C VAL A 91 -6.05 0.23 -9.05
N SER A 92 -6.38 -0.78 -9.86
CA SER A 92 -7.73 -0.96 -10.42
C SER A 92 -8.08 -2.43 -10.55
N ALA A 93 -9.30 -2.79 -10.14
CA ALA A 93 -9.87 -4.11 -10.39
C ALA A 93 -10.36 -4.30 -11.84
N ARG A 94 -10.53 -3.20 -12.59
CA ARG A 94 -11.06 -3.24 -13.95
C ARG A 94 -9.94 -3.40 -14.97
N HIS A 95 -9.97 -4.46 -15.75
CA HIS A 95 -9.20 -4.55 -17.00
C HIS A 95 -9.76 -3.56 -18.02
N ARG A 96 -8.89 -2.77 -18.62
CA ARG A 96 -9.26 -1.78 -19.65
C ARG A 96 -8.57 -2.14 -20.95
N ASN A 97 -9.36 -2.31 -22.02
CA ASN A 97 -8.83 -2.63 -23.35
C ASN A 97 -7.99 -1.47 -23.95
N LEU A 98 -8.28 -0.24 -23.51
CA LEU A 98 -7.56 0.97 -23.90
C LEU A 98 -7.06 1.64 -22.61
N GLY A 99 -5.83 1.36 -22.24
CA GLY A 99 -5.21 1.90 -21.02
C GLY A 99 -3.71 1.64 -20.98
N PRO A 100 -3.01 2.12 -19.95
CA PRO A 100 -1.61 1.82 -19.76
C PRO A 100 -1.40 0.30 -19.55
N PRO A 101 -0.18 -0.21 -19.76
CA PRO A 101 0.16 -1.60 -19.45
C PRO A 101 -0.31 -1.98 -18.04
N ALA A 102 -0.68 -3.24 -17.83
CA ALA A 102 -1.16 -3.72 -16.55
C ALA A 102 -0.20 -4.77 -15.98
N LEU A 103 0.12 -4.64 -14.68
CA LEU A 103 0.96 -5.57 -13.93
C LEU A 103 0.18 -6.18 -12.77
N GLN A 104 0.48 -7.42 -12.44
CA GLN A 104 0.00 -8.01 -11.18
C GLN A 104 0.68 -7.34 -9.98
N ALA A 105 -0.02 -7.25 -8.85
CA ALA A 105 0.46 -6.59 -7.63
C ALA A 105 1.87 -7.01 -7.23
N ARG A 106 2.20 -8.31 -7.27
CA ARG A 106 3.54 -8.84 -6.95
C ARG A 106 4.62 -8.36 -7.90
N GLN A 107 4.34 -8.36 -9.19
CA GLN A 107 5.28 -7.87 -10.22
C GLN A 107 5.46 -6.36 -10.11
N ALA A 108 4.36 -5.64 -9.89
CA ALA A 108 4.35 -4.20 -9.72
C ALA A 108 5.15 -3.76 -8.48
N ALA A 109 5.11 -4.52 -7.38
CA ALA A 109 5.85 -4.19 -6.16
C ALA A 109 7.35 -4.09 -6.41
N ALA A 110 7.93 -5.03 -7.15
CA ALA A 110 9.36 -5.00 -7.51
C ALA A 110 9.68 -3.78 -8.41
N GLU A 111 8.82 -3.49 -9.41
CA GLU A 111 9.01 -2.31 -10.28
C GLU A 111 8.87 -1.00 -9.51
N VAL A 112 7.85 -0.87 -8.65
CA VAL A 112 7.64 0.31 -7.81
C VAL A 112 8.86 0.59 -6.94
N LEU A 113 9.45 -0.42 -6.28
CA LEU A 113 10.64 -0.24 -5.47
C LEU A 113 11.88 0.10 -6.31
N ALA A 114 12.04 -0.50 -7.49
CA ALA A 114 13.10 -0.11 -8.41
C ALA A 114 12.96 1.36 -8.83
N LYS A 115 11.75 1.85 -9.08
CA LYS A 115 11.49 3.27 -9.37
C LYS A 115 11.67 4.17 -8.15
N ALA A 116 11.30 3.69 -6.95
CA ALA A 116 11.49 4.43 -5.71
C ALA A 116 12.98 4.73 -5.40
N SER A 117 13.92 3.97 -5.97
CA SER A 117 15.35 4.28 -5.87
C SER A 117 15.74 5.57 -6.62
N THR A 118 14.96 5.98 -7.61
CA THR A 118 15.23 7.17 -8.45
C THR A 118 14.41 8.39 -8.07
N GLY A 119 13.28 8.22 -7.38
CA GLY A 119 12.41 9.32 -6.97
C GLY A 119 11.12 8.84 -6.31
N GLU A 120 10.22 9.77 -6.01
CA GLU A 120 8.94 9.43 -5.41
C GLU A 120 8.01 8.71 -6.38
N VAL A 121 7.29 7.72 -5.87
CA VAL A 121 6.34 6.91 -6.62
C VAL A 121 4.98 6.97 -5.96
N ALA A 122 3.94 7.29 -6.73
CA ALA A 122 2.56 7.29 -6.26
C ALA A 122 1.83 5.99 -6.64
N LEU A 123 1.09 5.44 -5.70
CA LEU A 123 0.11 4.37 -5.92
C LEU A 123 -1.28 4.95 -5.72
N LEU A 124 -2.03 5.07 -6.82
CA LEU A 124 -3.32 5.74 -6.88
C LEU A 124 -4.46 4.73 -6.74
N PHE A 125 -5.28 4.92 -5.71
CA PHE A 125 -6.49 4.15 -5.45
C PHE A 125 -7.72 5.03 -5.66
N GLY A 126 -8.74 4.49 -6.30
CA GLY A 126 -9.96 5.23 -6.62
C GLY A 126 -11.00 5.20 -5.52
N ASN A 127 -12.10 5.90 -5.78
CA ASN A 127 -13.29 5.92 -4.95
C ASN A 127 -13.87 4.52 -4.75
N GLU A 128 -14.48 4.26 -3.59
CA GLU A 128 -14.99 2.93 -3.20
C GLU A 128 -16.09 2.42 -4.13
N THR A 129 -16.87 3.31 -4.70
CA THR A 129 -18.01 2.95 -5.56
C THR A 129 -17.63 2.93 -7.04
N ALA A 130 -16.99 4.00 -7.52
CA ALA A 130 -16.68 4.20 -8.93
C ALA A 130 -15.30 3.67 -9.35
N GLY A 131 -14.38 3.49 -8.40
CA GLY A 131 -12.99 3.24 -8.70
C GLY A 131 -12.30 4.48 -9.30
N LEU A 132 -11.25 4.27 -10.07
CA LEU A 132 -10.58 5.33 -10.83
C LEU A 132 -11.32 5.63 -12.13
N SER A 133 -11.43 6.90 -12.46
CA SER A 133 -11.88 7.36 -13.79
C SER A 133 -10.83 7.06 -14.86
N ASN A 134 -11.24 7.11 -16.14
CA ASN A 134 -10.31 6.95 -17.25
C ASN A 134 -9.24 8.05 -17.26
N ALA A 135 -9.63 9.29 -16.94
CA ALA A 135 -8.71 10.42 -16.88
C ALA A 135 -7.62 10.22 -15.81
N GLU A 136 -7.99 9.69 -14.63
CA GLU A 136 -7.02 9.39 -13.57
C GLU A 136 -6.06 8.26 -13.97
N VAL A 137 -6.58 7.20 -14.60
CA VAL A 137 -5.72 6.09 -15.07
C VAL A 137 -4.76 6.53 -16.16
N GLN A 138 -5.18 7.42 -17.06
CA GLN A 138 -4.31 7.97 -18.11
C GLN A 138 -3.17 8.85 -17.57
N ARG A 139 -3.27 9.34 -16.33
CA ARG A 139 -2.16 10.05 -15.63
C ARG A 139 -1.12 9.09 -15.08
N CYS A 140 -1.39 7.79 -15.10
CA CYS A 140 -0.51 6.77 -14.56
C CYS A 140 0.28 6.07 -15.66
N ARG A 141 1.54 5.72 -15.34
CA ARG A 141 2.42 4.96 -16.23
C ARG A 141 1.91 3.56 -16.50
N CYS A 142 1.34 2.93 -15.50
CA CYS A 142 0.93 1.53 -15.52
C CYS A 142 -0.29 1.34 -14.62
N ALA A 143 -1.11 0.35 -14.94
CA ALA A 143 -2.16 -0.13 -14.05
C ALA A 143 -1.64 -1.33 -13.23
N ILE A 144 -2.08 -1.41 -11.99
CA ILE A 144 -1.82 -2.54 -11.10
C ILE A 144 -3.14 -3.22 -10.81
N PHE A 145 -3.19 -4.52 -11.02
CA PHE A 145 -4.34 -5.32 -10.63
C PHE A 145 -3.95 -6.34 -9.54
N ILE A 146 -4.86 -6.52 -8.59
CA ILE A 146 -4.75 -7.53 -7.55
C ILE A 146 -5.54 -8.74 -8.05
N PRO A 147 -4.91 -9.92 -8.23
CA PRO A 147 -5.63 -11.13 -8.60
C PRO A 147 -6.70 -11.46 -7.55
N ALA A 148 -7.96 -11.37 -7.93
CA ALA A 148 -9.10 -11.68 -7.10
C ALA A 148 -10.02 -12.67 -7.81
N ASN A 149 -11.07 -13.14 -7.12
CA ASN A 149 -12.06 -14.00 -7.75
C ASN A 149 -12.67 -13.31 -8.98
N PRO A 150 -12.60 -13.90 -10.18
CA PRO A 150 -13.15 -13.32 -11.41
C PRO A 150 -14.62 -12.93 -11.33
N GLU A 151 -15.40 -13.62 -10.51
CA GLU A 151 -16.83 -13.36 -10.31
C GLU A 151 -17.07 -12.20 -9.32
N TYR A 152 -16.05 -11.85 -8.50
CA TYR A 152 -16.16 -10.78 -7.52
C TYR A 152 -14.80 -10.12 -7.29
N THR A 153 -14.42 -9.20 -8.17
CA THR A 153 -13.08 -8.58 -8.19
C THR A 153 -12.95 -7.34 -7.32
N SER A 154 -14.09 -6.77 -6.86
CA SER A 154 -14.08 -5.52 -6.10
C SER A 154 -13.61 -5.75 -4.67
N LEU A 155 -12.47 -5.16 -4.32
CA LEU A 155 -11.96 -5.14 -2.96
C LEU A 155 -12.37 -3.87 -2.23
N ASN A 156 -12.56 -3.95 -0.91
CA ASN A 156 -12.61 -2.76 -0.08
C ASN A 156 -11.32 -1.94 -0.27
N LEU A 157 -11.43 -0.61 -0.23
CA LEU A 157 -10.31 0.30 -0.46
C LEU A 157 -9.11 0.01 0.47
N ALA A 158 -9.35 -0.12 1.77
CA ALA A 158 -8.29 -0.40 2.73
C ALA A 158 -7.69 -1.80 2.55
N SER A 159 -8.49 -2.78 2.14
CA SER A 159 -8.00 -4.13 1.81
C SER A 159 -7.09 -4.10 0.58
N ALA A 160 -7.43 -3.34 -0.45
CA ALA A 160 -6.57 -3.16 -1.61
C ALA A 160 -5.23 -2.49 -1.23
N VAL A 161 -5.27 -1.46 -0.38
CA VAL A 161 -4.07 -0.82 0.18
C VAL A 161 -3.24 -1.82 0.97
N GLN A 162 -3.88 -2.65 1.84
CA GLN A 162 -3.17 -3.66 2.65
C GLN A 162 -2.45 -4.69 1.79
N LEU A 163 -3.11 -5.22 0.76
CA LEU A 163 -2.53 -6.24 -0.11
C LEU A 163 -1.32 -5.69 -0.88
N LEU A 164 -1.45 -4.50 -1.45
CA LEU A 164 -0.34 -3.91 -2.19
C LEU A 164 0.80 -3.47 -1.27
N ALA A 165 0.50 -2.93 -0.10
CA ALA A 165 1.50 -2.60 0.91
C ALA A 165 2.26 -3.85 1.41
N TYR A 166 1.58 -5.00 1.51
CA TYR A 166 2.19 -6.28 1.86
C TYR A 166 3.17 -6.75 0.76
N GLU A 167 2.77 -6.71 -0.52
CA GLU A 167 3.66 -7.08 -1.63
C GLU A 167 4.89 -6.16 -1.70
N LEU A 168 4.72 -4.86 -1.47
CA LEU A 168 5.84 -3.92 -1.36
C LEU A 168 6.76 -4.26 -0.19
N ARG A 169 6.20 -4.62 0.96
CA ARG A 169 6.98 -5.02 2.13
C ARG A 169 7.80 -6.28 1.86
N LEU A 170 7.21 -7.29 1.22
CA LEU A 170 7.92 -8.50 0.81
C LEU A 170 9.05 -8.18 -0.16
N ALA A 171 8.76 -7.44 -1.23
CA ALA A 171 9.78 -7.07 -2.21
C ALA A 171 10.94 -6.26 -1.59
N ALA A 172 10.65 -5.42 -0.58
CA ALA A 172 11.68 -4.70 0.16
C ALA A 172 12.53 -5.63 1.05
N PHE A 173 11.96 -6.73 1.57
CA PHE A 173 12.70 -7.74 2.32
C PHE A 173 13.55 -8.63 1.42
N ASP A 174 13.01 -9.05 0.27
CA ASP A 174 13.75 -9.90 -0.68
C ASP A 174 14.99 -9.18 -1.23
N SER A 175 15.02 -7.86 -1.17
CA SER A 175 16.19 -7.02 -1.50
C SER A 175 17.25 -6.99 -0.38
N GLN A 176 16.97 -7.57 0.79
CA GLN A 176 17.92 -7.68 1.91
C GLN A 176 18.56 -9.07 1.92
N PRO A 177 19.83 -9.20 2.36
CA PRO A 177 20.44 -10.52 2.50
C PRO A 177 19.62 -11.39 3.46
N PRO A 178 19.45 -12.68 3.17
CA PRO A 178 18.60 -13.56 3.95
C PRO A 178 19.04 -13.56 5.42
N VAL A 179 18.11 -13.25 6.31
CA VAL A 179 18.30 -13.49 7.74
C VAL A 179 18.32 -15.00 7.92
N VAL A 180 19.47 -15.58 8.22
CA VAL A 180 19.59 -17.00 8.53
C VAL A 180 18.77 -17.28 9.78
N THR A 181 17.53 -17.72 9.60
CA THR A 181 16.73 -18.29 10.68
C THR A 181 17.39 -19.61 11.05
N ARG A 182 17.93 -19.69 12.26
CA ARG A 182 18.48 -20.93 12.81
C ARG A 182 17.37 -21.99 12.74
N ALA A 183 17.57 -23.01 11.90
CA ALA A 183 16.68 -24.15 11.88
C ALA A 183 16.65 -24.74 13.28
N VAL A 184 15.47 -24.80 13.89
CA VAL A 184 15.28 -25.50 15.16
C VAL A 184 15.19 -26.99 14.79
N PRO A 185 16.13 -27.82 15.23
CA PRO A 185 16.11 -29.24 14.89
C PRO A 185 15.09 -29.96 15.79
N PHE A 186 13.79 -29.79 15.50
CA PHE A 186 12.76 -30.66 16.04
C PHE A 186 12.28 -31.60 14.94
N ALA A 187 12.95 -32.74 14.81
CA ALA A 187 12.46 -33.89 14.08
C ALA A 187 11.53 -34.69 15.00
N SER A 188 10.45 -34.10 15.46
CA SER A 188 9.31 -34.84 16.01
C SER A 188 8.25 -34.94 14.92
N PRO A 189 7.65 -36.14 14.68
CA PRO A 189 6.49 -36.21 13.82
C PRO A 189 5.40 -35.28 14.34
N ALA A 190 4.67 -34.65 13.42
CA ALA A 190 3.55 -33.77 13.81
C ALA A 190 2.57 -34.56 14.68
N ALA A 191 2.30 -34.05 15.89
CA ALA A 191 1.28 -34.62 16.76
C ALA A 191 -0.08 -34.57 16.06
N SER A 192 -0.80 -35.70 16.05
CA SER A 192 -2.19 -35.71 15.59
C SER A 192 -3.11 -35.07 16.63
N HIS A 193 -4.32 -34.68 16.25
CA HIS A 193 -5.28 -34.11 17.18
C HIS A 193 -5.64 -35.10 18.34
N GLN A 194 -5.39 -36.42 18.17
CA GLN A 194 -5.60 -37.45 19.19
C GLN A 194 -4.44 -37.54 20.20
N ASP A 195 -3.30 -36.87 19.95
CA ASP A 195 -2.15 -36.88 20.85
C ASP A 195 -2.19 -35.71 21.86
N ILE A 196 -3.31 -34.96 21.93
CA ILE A 196 -3.50 -33.75 22.76
C ILE A 196 -4.49 -33.99 23.92
N GLU A 197 -4.84 -35.22 24.26
CA GLU A 197 -5.60 -35.57 25.49
C GLU A 197 -4.69 -35.82 26.68
#